data_d677f03853165ee24861eaa2d4d7749c
#
_entry.id   d677f03853165ee24861eaa2d4d7749c
#
_cell.length_a   1.000
_cell.length_b   1.000
_cell.length_c   1.000
_cell.angle_alpha   90.00
_cell.angle_beta   90.00
_cell.angle_gamma   90.00
#
_symmetry.space_group_name_H-M   'P 1'
#
loop_
_entity.id
_entity.type
_entity.pdbx_description
1 polymer ?
#
loop_
_entity_poly.entity_id
_entity_poly.type
_entity_poly.pdbx_seq_one_letter_code
_entity_poly.pdbx_strand_id
1 'polypeptide(L)'
;MEKDHLHNPDSLGDYGLETVKMIKDRFAKGVDRGILLMRHSAREYRRDIHDLQNPLTERGRDLALRMGDMLGADLKMRGFASTAQRCIDTADLIMRRTERDVRGERSKTRVTRVIEAFGVFYALDQVRMWKSLQAADGLDSFVAKWLKGEVAPDVMMPARVAVSQILSVMKGRLLTISSEKGRSHSLDLCVSHDMTLYLVRQAIGLETTFEQPVNYLDGLLMFETDGELRVSSHYGKEVCVDDFINT
;
A
#
# COMPACT_ATOMS: atom_id res chain seq x y z
N MET A 1 10.77 -22.87 9.18
CA MET A 1 10.44 -22.35 10.53
C MET A 1 10.64 -20.86 10.44
N GLU A 2 9.58 -20.18 10.04
CA GLU A 2 9.55 -18.73 9.92
C GLU A 2 9.81 -18.19 11.33
N LYS A 3 10.91 -17.48 11.51
CA LYS A 3 11.06 -16.61 12.67
C LYS A 3 10.07 -15.48 12.42
N ASP A 4 8.79 -15.75 12.76
CA ASP A 4 7.85 -14.71 13.06
C ASP A 4 8.58 -13.82 14.10
N HIS A 5 9.09 -12.69 13.65
CA HIS A 5 9.25 -11.57 14.54
C HIS A 5 7.81 -11.21 14.95
N LEU A 6 7.27 -12.03 15.85
CA LEU A 6 6.07 -11.74 16.61
C LEU A 6 6.33 -10.40 17.28
N HIS A 7 5.99 -9.35 16.58
CA HIS A 7 5.92 -8.04 17.17
C HIS A 7 4.98 -8.19 18.36
N ASN A 8 5.52 -7.93 19.52
CA ASN A 8 4.77 -7.84 20.75
C ASN A 8 3.46 -7.09 20.45
N PRO A 9 2.27 -7.70 20.66
CA PRO A 9 0.99 -7.04 20.40
C PRO A 9 0.88 -5.67 21.09
N ASP A 10 1.61 -5.44 22.18
CA ASP A 10 1.65 -4.15 22.89
C ASP A 10 2.46 -3.07 22.13
N SER A 11 3.32 -3.44 21.17
CA SER A 11 4.07 -2.48 20.32
C SER A 11 3.32 -1.98 19.08
N LEU A 12 2.11 -2.48 18.81
CA LEU A 12 1.28 -2.09 17.67
C LEU A 12 0.75 -0.64 17.75
N GLY A 13 1.14 0.15 18.78
CA GLY A 13 0.60 1.48 19.04
C GLY A 13 0.76 2.49 17.91
N ASP A 14 1.77 2.35 17.07
CA ASP A 14 2.23 3.40 16.15
C ASP A 14 2.13 3.05 14.66
N TYR A 15 1.56 1.90 14.29
CA TYR A 15 1.38 1.55 12.89
C TYR A 15 0.51 2.58 12.15
N GLY A 16 0.99 3.01 10.98
CA GLY A 16 0.33 4.01 10.15
C GLY A 16 0.64 5.47 10.54
N LEU A 17 1.22 5.74 11.72
CA LEU A 17 1.51 7.10 12.18
C LEU A 17 2.48 7.81 11.23
N GLU A 18 3.59 7.17 10.89
CA GLU A 18 4.61 7.77 10.02
C GLU A 18 4.07 7.94 8.58
N THR A 19 3.23 7.01 8.11
CA THR A 19 2.54 7.17 6.82
C THR A 19 1.62 8.40 6.83
N VAL A 20 0.86 8.62 7.90
CA VAL A 20 0.01 9.81 8.05
C VAL A 20 0.84 11.09 8.10
N LYS A 21 1.95 11.10 8.85
CA LYS A 21 2.87 12.25 8.91
C LYS A 21 3.42 12.59 7.53
N MET A 22 3.87 11.58 6.77
CA MET A 22 4.35 11.76 5.40
C MET A 22 3.29 12.40 4.51
N ILE A 23 2.06 11.91 4.53
CA ILE A 23 0.95 12.45 3.73
C ILE A 23 0.70 13.91 4.08
N LYS A 24 0.58 14.23 5.37
CA LYS A 24 0.32 15.59 5.85
C LYS A 24 1.46 16.54 5.51
N ASP A 25 2.70 16.09 5.64
CA ASP A 25 3.89 16.89 5.29
C ASP A 25 3.91 17.23 3.79
N ARG A 26 3.59 16.27 2.91
CA ARG A 26 3.53 16.53 1.47
C ARG A 26 2.40 17.48 1.09
N PHE A 27 1.24 17.32 1.67
CA PHE A 27 0.13 18.24 1.45
C PHE A 27 0.43 19.65 1.98
N ALA A 28 1.08 19.77 3.14
CA ALA A 28 1.52 21.06 3.68
C ALA A 28 2.57 21.74 2.78
N LYS A 29 3.34 20.97 2.01
CA LYS A 29 4.32 21.46 1.02
C LYS A 29 3.72 21.77 -0.35
N GLY A 30 2.40 21.74 -0.49
CA GLY A 30 1.70 22.16 -1.70
C GLY A 30 1.27 21.04 -2.65
N VAL A 31 1.45 19.77 -2.27
CA VAL A 31 0.82 18.65 -3.00
C VAL A 31 -0.68 18.74 -2.77
N ASP A 32 -1.47 18.74 -3.83
CA ASP A 32 -2.95 18.83 -3.77
C ASP A 32 -3.64 17.47 -3.91
N ARG A 33 -2.97 16.48 -4.53
CA ARG A 33 -3.51 15.16 -4.80
C ARG A 33 -2.41 14.09 -4.71
N GLY A 34 -2.77 12.91 -4.22
CA GLY A 34 -1.85 11.79 -4.09
C GLY A 34 -2.50 10.43 -4.22
N ILE A 35 -1.68 9.42 -4.50
CA ILE A 35 -2.05 8.01 -4.50
C ILE A 35 -1.20 7.32 -3.45
N LEU A 36 -1.84 6.76 -2.43
CA LEU A 36 -1.16 5.99 -1.39
C LEU A 36 -1.28 4.50 -1.68
N LEU A 37 -0.19 3.87 -2.14
CA LEU A 37 -0.05 2.41 -2.15
C LEU A 37 0.38 1.98 -0.75
N MET A 38 -0.45 1.18 -0.05
CA MET A 38 -0.19 0.84 1.33
C MET A 38 -0.43 -0.64 1.64
N ARG A 39 0.25 -1.18 2.65
CA ARG A 39 -0.02 -2.50 3.20
C ARG A 39 -1.31 -2.45 4.01
N HIS A 40 -2.12 -3.52 3.93
CA HIS A 40 -3.29 -3.71 4.78
C HIS A 40 -2.94 -3.70 6.28
N SER A 41 -3.91 -3.52 7.15
CA SER A 41 -3.76 -3.53 8.60
C SER A 41 -3.53 -4.94 9.16
N ALA A 42 -3.28 -5.05 10.47
CA ALA A 42 -2.94 -6.31 11.14
C ALA A 42 -4.02 -7.38 10.92
N ARG A 43 -3.58 -8.58 10.54
CA ARG A 43 -4.43 -9.72 10.19
C ARG A 43 -4.19 -10.93 11.07
N GLU A 44 -5.12 -11.88 11.07
CA GLU A 44 -4.93 -13.20 11.65
C GLU A 44 -4.03 -14.07 10.77
N TYR A 45 -3.41 -15.07 11.38
CA TYR A 45 -2.58 -16.08 10.73
C TYR A 45 -3.17 -17.49 11.00
N ARG A 46 -4.33 -17.73 10.42
CA ARG A 46 -4.99 -19.03 10.51
C ARG A 46 -4.44 -19.95 9.42
N ARG A 47 -4.00 -21.15 9.84
CA ARG A 47 -3.45 -22.16 8.92
C ARG A 47 -4.51 -23.09 8.34
N ASP A 48 -5.71 -23.07 8.91
CA ASP A 48 -6.87 -23.89 8.52
C ASP A 48 -7.67 -23.30 7.35
N ILE A 49 -7.37 -22.08 6.93
CA ILE A 49 -7.99 -21.40 5.79
C ILE A 49 -6.94 -20.88 4.81
N HIS A 50 -7.36 -20.62 3.59
CA HIS A 50 -6.49 -20.02 2.58
C HIS A 50 -6.03 -18.62 3.03
N ASP A 51 -4.76 -18.26 2.79
CA ASP A 51 -4.16 -17.01 3.28
C ASP A 51 -4.96 -15.76 2.90
N LEU A 52 -5.52 -15.71 1.69
CA LEU A 52 -6.34 -14.58 1.24
C LEU A 52 -7.63 -14.39 2.04
N GLN A 53 -8.08 -15.41 2.77
CA GLN A 53 -9.29 -15.40 3.59
C GLN A 53 -9.02 -14.96 5.05
N ASN A 54 -7.75 -14.86 5.45
CA ASN A 54 -7.41 -14.38 6.79
C ASN A 54 -7.92 -12.96 7.01
N PRO A 55 -8.82 -12.74 8.02
CA PRO A 55 -9.42 -11.45 8.29
C PRO A 55 -8.47 -10.53 9.05
N LEU A 56 -8.84 -9.27 9.17
CA LEU A 56 -8.20 -8.36 10.12
C LEU A 56 -8.47 -8.82 11.56
N THR A 57 -7.46 -8.68 12.42
CA THR A 57 -7.67 -8.80 13.88
C THR A 57 -8.52 -7.62 14.38
N GLU A 58 -9.09 -7.72 15.59
CA GLU A 58 -9.77 -6.57 16.23
C GLU A 58 -8.82 -5.38 16.33
N ARG A 59 -7.60 -5.61 16.78
CA ARG A 59 -6.57 -4.56 16.84
C ARG A 59 -6.26 -3.97 15.46
N GLY A 60 -6.22 -4.79 14.41
CA GLY A 60 -6.03 -4.32 13.04
C GLY A 60 -7.17 -3.41 12.57
N ARG A 61 -8.40 -3.71 12.97
CA ARG A 61 -9.58 -2.86 12.69
C ARG A 61 -9.46 -1.51 13.40
N ASP A 62 -9.07 -1.51 14.68
CA ASP A 62 -8.87 -0.29 15.47
C ASP A 62 -7.75 0.59 14.89
N LEU A 63 -6.63 -0.01 14.46
CA LEU A 63 -5.53 0.71 13.83
C LEU A 63 -5.96 1.39 12.52
N ALA A 64 -6.75 0.71 11.69
CA ALA A 64 -7.28 1.28 10.45
C ALA A 64 -8.24 2.46 10.73
N LEU A 65 -9.13 2.31 11.71
CA LEU A 65 -10.02 3.39 12.15
C LEU A 65 -9.24 4.60 12.67
N ARG A 66 -8.22 4.35 13.52
CA ARG A 66 -7.34 5.40 14.06
C ARG A 66 -6.59 6.13 12.96
N MET A 67 -6.10 5.42 11.95
CA MET A 67 -5.45 6.05 10.79
C MET A 67 -6.41 7.00 10.07
N GLY A 68 -7.67 6.60 9.89
CA GLY A 68 -8.71 7.46 9.33
C GLY A 68 -8.97 8.72 10.16
N ASP A 69 -9.03 8.59 11.50
CA ASP A 69 -9.16 9.73 12.42
C ASP A 69 -7.96 10.69 12.29
N MET A 70 -6.74 10.16 12.20
CA MET A 70 -5.54 10.96 12.07
C MET A 70 -5.45 11.67 10.71
N LEU A 71 -5.92 11.08 9.63
CA LEU A 71 -5.96 11.72 8.31
C LEU A 71 -6.92 12.93 8.28
N GLY A 72 -7.99 12.87 9.05
CA GLY A 72 -8.94 13.98 9.22
C GLY A 72 -10.06 13.99 8.18
N ALA A 73 -11.14 14.73 8.50
CA ALA A 73 -12.36 14.78 7.70
C ALA A 73 -12.25 15.66 6.44
N ASP A 74 -11.29 16.57 6.40
CA ASP A 74 -11.11 17.51 5.29
C ASP A 74 -10.45 16.89 4.07
N LEU A 75 -9.88 15.68 4.22
CA LEU A 75 -9.24 14.95 3.14
C LEU A 75 -10.27 14.17 2.32
N LYS A 76 -10.42 14.52 1.05
CA LYS A 76 -11.27 13.75 0.13
C LYS A 76 -10.58 12.42 -0.21
N MET A 77 -11.18 11.29 0.16
CA MET A 77 -10.60 9.97 -0.12
C MET A 77 -11.48 9.12 -1.02
N ARG A 78 -10.82 8.26 -1.82
CA ARG A 78 -11.43 7.15 -2.58
C ARG A 78 -10.68 5.87 -2.25
N GLY A 79 -11.40 4.76 -2.02
CA GLY A 79 -10.81 3.47 -1.67
C GLY A 79 -10.65 2.56 -2.88
N PHE A 80 -9.46 1.99 -3.00
CA PHE A 80 -9.12 0.92 -3.92
C PHE A 80 -8.35 -0.16 -3.16
N ALA A 81 -8.52 -1.42 -3.53
CA ALA A 81 -7.86 -2.51 -2.83
C ALA A 81 -7.57 -3.69 -3.76
N SER A 82 -6.66 -4.57 -3.33
CA SER A 82 -6.56 -5.90 -3.89
C SER A 82 -7.85 -6.70 -3.63
N THR A 83 -7.96 -7.88 -4.23
CA THR A 83 -9.10 -8.79 -4.07
C THR A 83 -9.23 -9.38 -2.66
N ALA A 84 -8.19 -9.31 -1.82
CA ALA A 84 -8.21 -9.84 -0.47
C ALA A 84 -9.15 -9.02 0.43
N GLN A 85 -10.07 -9.69 1.14
CA GLN A 85 -11.07 -9.01 1.98
C GLN A 85 -10.43 -8.09 3.03
N ARG A 86 -9.30 -8.47 3.64
CA ARG A 86 -8.56 -7.63 4.59
C ARG A 86 -8.10 -6.30 4.01
N CYS A 87 -7.80 -6.25 2.70
CA CYS A 87 -7.42 -5.01 2.03
C CYS A 87 -8.64 -4.10 1.82
N ILE A 88 -9.77 -4.68 1.42
CA ILE A 88 -11.05 -3.97 1.29
C ILE A 88 -11.49 -3.43 2.65
N ASP A 89 -11.48 -4.27 3.69
CA ASP A 89 -11.84 -3.88 5.06
C ASP A 89 -10.92 -2.75 5.59
N THR A 90 -9.62 -2.80 5.30
CA THR A 90 -8.68 -1.74 5.70
C THR A 90 -9.06 -0.41 5.07
N ALA A 91 -9.29 -0.38 3.77
CA ALA A 91 -9.69 0.85 3.07
C ALA A 91 -11.02 1.39 3.58
N ASP A 92 -12.03 0.53 3.74
CA ASP A 92 -13.36 0.91 4.24
C ASP A 92 -13.30 1.48 5.67
N LEU A 93 -12.49 0.88 6.54
CA LEU A 93 -12.34 1.34 7.93
C LEU A 93 -11.64 2.71 8.00
N ILE A 94 -10.58 2.92 7.20
CA ILE A 94 -9.91 4.22 7.12
C ILE A 94 -10.89 5.30 6.62
N MET A 95 -11.65 5.01 5.57
CA MET A 95 -12.58 5.98 4.99
C MET A 95 -13.81 6.28 5.86
N ARG A 96 -14.26 5.34 6.70
CA ARG A 96 -15.45 5.53 7.56
C ARG A 96 -15.36 6.75 8.50
N ARG A 97 -14.16 7.12 8.90
CA ARG A 97 -13.94 8.25 9.81
C ARG A 97 -13.92 9.59 9.11
N THR A 98 -13.54 9.62 7.84
CA THR A 98 -13.53 10.84 7.04
C THR A 98 -14.90 11.20 6.46
N GLU A 99 -15.86 10.28 6.49
CA GLU A 99 -17.22 10.45 5.95
C GLU A 99 -18.25 11.03 6.94
N ARG A 100 -17.88 11.36 8.16
CA ARG A 100 -18.77 12.13 9.05
C ARG A 100 -18.79 13.56 8.56
N ASP A 101 -19.88 13.89 7.83
CA ASP A 101 -20.13 15.28 7.49
C ASP A 101 -20.31 16.13 8.75
N VAL A 102 -20.24 17.45 8.57
CA VAL A 102 -20.37 18.45 9.64
C VAL A 102 -21.73 18.34 10.39
N ARG A 103 -22.67 17.53 9.91
CA ARG A 103 -24.01 17.29 10.47
C ARG A 103 -24.14 15.95 11.18
N GLY A 104 -23.09 15.10 11.18
CA GLY A 104 -23.14 13.77 11.80
C GLY A 104 -23.94 12.75 10.98
N GLU A 105 -24.39 13.06 9.79
CA GLU A 105 -25.08 12.15 8.90
C GLU A 105 -24.09 11.26 8.16
N ARG A 106 -24.41 9.96 8.05
CA ARG A 106 -23.61 9.02 7.24
C ARG A 106 -23.74 9.42 5.77
N SER A 107 -22.67 9.95 5.19
CA SER A 107 -22.54 10.04 3.74
C SER A 107 -22.75 8.66 3.13
N LYS A 108 -23.37 8.59 1.95
CA LYS A 108 -23.60 7.32 1.23
C LYS A 108 -22.28 6.56 1.15
N THR A 109 -22.24 5.38 1.73
CA THR A 109 -21.09 4.50 1.85
C THR A 109 -20.33 4.43 0.52
N ARG A 110 -19.17 5.03 0.44
CA ARG A 110 -18.29 4.87 -0.71
C ARG A 110 -17.72 3.47 -0.64
N VAL A 111 -18.05 2.64 -1.62
CA VAL A 111 -17.58 1.27 -1.72
C VAL A 111 -16.15 1.27 -2.23
N THR A 112 -15.24 0.62 -1.51
CA THR A 112 -13.89 0.33 -2.00
C THR A 112 -13.97 -0.47 -3.28
N ARG A 113 -13.24 -0.04 -4.33
CA ARG A 113 -13.18 -0.71 -5.62
C ARG A 113 -12.01 -1.66 -5.68
N VAL A 114 -12.23 -2.86 -6.16
CA VAL A 114 -11.16 -3.84 -6.37
C VAL A 114 -10.40 -3.51 -7.65
N ILE A 115 -9.06 -3.53 -7.56
CA ILE A 115 -8.13 -3.41 -8.68
C ILE A 115 -7.12 -4.55 -8.58
N GLU A 116 -7.11 -5.45 -9.54
CA GLU A 116 -6.24 -6.64 -9.57
C GLU A 116 -4.75 -6.28 -9.48
N ALA A 117 -4.33 -5.17 -10.08
CA ALA A 117 -2.96 -4.70 -10.04
C ALA A 117 -2.45 -4.33 -8.64
N PHE A 118 -3.31 -4.23 -7.63
CA PHE A 118 -2.93 -4.07 -6.22
C PHE A 118 -2.89 -5.41 -5.47
N GLY A 119 -3.24 -6.51 -6.13
CA GLY A 119 -3.11 -7.87 -5.62
C GLY A 119 -1.78 -8.52 -5.99
N VAL A 120 -1.77 -9.85 -5.94
CA VAL A 120 -0.61 -10.67 -6.28
C VAL A 120 -0.66 -11.17 -7.74
N PHE A 121 -1.14 -10.33 -8.66
CA PHE A 121 -1.32 -10.62 -10.08
C PHE A 121 -0.04 -11.08 -10.77
N TYR A 122 1.10 -10.71 -10.23
CA TYR A 122 2.43 -11.08 -10.72
C TYR A 122 2.84 -12.52 -10.39
N ALA A 123 2.10 -13.22 -9.52
CA ALA A 123 2.32 -14.63 -9.22
C ALA A 123 1.58 -15.50 -10.27
N LEU A 124 2.31 -15.96 -11.28
CA LEU A 124 1.75 -16.75 -12.40
C LEU A 124 1.47 -18.21 -11.99
N ASP A 125 2.30 -18.76 -11.09
CA ASP A 125 2.10 -20.04 -10.42
C ASP A 125 2.20 -19.85 -8.91
N GLN A 126 1.04 -19.67 -8.26
CA GLN A 126 0.97 -19.41 -6.82
C GLN A 126 1.54 -20.53 -5.97
N VAL A 127 1.43 -21.79 -6.41
CA VAL A 127 1.94 -22.95 -5.65
C VAL A 127 3.46 -22.97 -5.67
N ARG A 128 4.07 -22.79 -6.85
CA ARG A 128 5.52 -22.74 -6.98
C ARG A 128 6.10 -21.46 -6.36
N MET A 129 5.43 -20.34 -6.50
CA MET A 129 5.80 -19.08 -5.83
C MET A 129 5.86 -19.28 -4.32
N TRP A 130 4.82 -19.89 -3.73
CA TRP A 130 4.78 -20.15 -2.29
C TRP A 130 5.92 -21.07 -1.83
N LYS A 131 6.22 -22.15 -2.60
CA LYS A 131 7.36 -23.02 -2.31
C LYS A 131 8.69 -22.25 -2.39
N SER A 132 8.84 -21.38 -3.37
CA SER A 132 10.05 -20.55 -3.54
C SER A 132 10.20 -19.53 -2.39
N LEU A 133 9.09 -18.94 -1.94
CA LEU A 133 9.06 -18.06 -0.78
C LEU A 133 9.44 -18.80 0.51
N GLN A 134 8.91 -20.01 0.72
CA GLN A 134 9.27 -20.85 1.88
C GLN A 134 10.74 -21.32 1.87
N ALA A 135 11.33 -21.50 0.69
CA ALA A 135 12.74 -21.85 0.53
C ALA A 135 13.68 -20.64 0.65
N ALA A 136 13.15 -19.43 0.63
CA ALA A 136 13.91 -18.21 0.85
C ALA A 136 14.05 -17.92 2.36
N ASP A 137 15.11 -17.18 2.72
CA ASP A 137 15.30 -16.69 4.10
C ASP A 137 14.51 -15.38 4.30
N GLY A 138 13.16 -15.50 4.29
CA GLY A 138 12.26 -14.37 4.44
C GLY A 138 11.75 -13.76 3.13
N LEU A 139 10.76 -12.89 3.26
CA LEU A 139 10.11 -12.21 2.14
C LEU A 139 11.06 -11.25 1.42
N ASP A 140 11.90 -10.55 2.14
CA ASP A 140 12.92 -9.64 1.64
C ASP A 140 13.94 -10.36 0.75
N SER A 141 14.46 -11.51 1.21
CA SER A 141 15.35 -12.37 0.43
C SER A 141 14.68 -12.89 -0.85
N PHE A 142 13.40 -13.28 -0.76
CA PHE A 142 12.64 -13.70 -1.93
C PHE A 142 12.48 -12.56 -2.96
N VAL A 143 12.10 -11.37 -2.51
CA VAL A 143 11.96 -10.19 -3.39
C VAL A 143 13.29 -9.80 -4.01
N ALA A 144 14.40 -9.89 -3.26
CA ALA A 144 15.74 -9.63 -3.80
C ALA A 144 16.10 -10.59 -4.94
N LYS A 145 15.81 -11.90 -4.80
CA LYS A 145 16.00 -12.89 -5.86
C LYS A 145 15.11 -12.60 -7.08
N TRP A 146 13.87 -12.23 -6.84
CA TRP A 146 12.94 -11.90 -7.91
C TRP A 146 13.41 -10.68 -8.72
N LEU A 147 13.86 -9.61 -8.05
CA LEU A 147 14.42 -8.43 -8.70
C LEU A 147 15.67 -8.73 -9.54
N LYS A 148 16.49 -9.71 -9.13
CA LYS A 148 17.66 -10.19 -9.89
C LYS A 148 17.29 -11.11 -11.05
N GLY A 149 16.01 -11.50 -11.21
CA GLY A 149 15.59 -12.47 -12.23
C GLY A 149 15.93 -13.91 -11.88
N GLU A 150 16.22 -14.22 -10.61
CA GLU A 150 16.54 -15.56 -10.14
C GLU A 150 15.29 -16.43 -9.88
N VAL A 151 14.10 -15.84 -9.93
CA VAL A 151 12.83 -16.57 -9.89
C VAL A 151 12.36 -16.83 -11.32
N ALA A 152 11.98 -18.08 -11.61
CA ALA A 152 11.59 -18.50 -12.95
C ALA A 152 10.42 -17.66 -13.51
N PRO A 153 10.46 -17.22 -14.78
CA PRO A 153 9.47 -16.29 -15.35
C PRO A 153 8.09 -16.92 -15.59
N ASP A 154 7.99 -18.25 -15.53
CA ASP A 154 6.71 -18.98 -15.51
C ASP A 154 6.12 -19.13 -14.10
N VAL A 155 6.87 -18.73 -13.07
CA VAL A 155 6.41 -18.68 -11.67
C VAL A 155 6.02 -17.26 -11.28
N MET A 156 6.86 -16.30 -11.61
CA MET A 156 6.64 -14.88 -11.31
C MET A 156 6.82 -14.04 -12.57
N MET A 157 5.92 -13.12 -12.80
CA MET A 157 6.12 -12.08 -13.81
C MET A 157 7.47 -11.39 -13.60
N PRO A 158 8.22 -10.99 -14.64
CA PRO A 158 9.45 -10.23 -14.46
C PRO A 158 9.19 -8.98 -13.57
N ALA A 159 10.03 -8.80 -12.55
CA ALA A 159 9.82 -7.77 -11.52
C ALA A 159 9.60 -6.36 -12.10
N ARG A 160 10.40 -6.00 -13.12
CA ARG A 160 10.28 -4.68 -13.79
C ARG A 160 8.90 -4.50 -14.44
N VAL A 161 8.36 -5.53 -15.06
CA VAL A 161 7.03 -5.49 -15.69
C VAL A 161 5.94 -5.30 -14.63
N ALA A 162 6.03 -6.05 -13.53
CA ALA A 162 5.09 -5.93 -12.42
C ALA A 162 5.11 -4.51 -11.82
N VAL A 163 6.30 -3.94 -11.59
CA VAL A 163 6.45 -2.57 -11.05
C VAL A 163 5.89 -1.54 -12.02
N SER A 164 6.25 -1.60 -13.31
CA SER A 164 5.74 -0.68 -14.33
C SER A 164 4.21 -0.71 -14.40
N GLN A 165 3.59 -1.89 -14.30
CA GLN A 165 2.13 -2.02 -14.29
C GLN A 165 1.51 -1.38 -13.05
N ILE A 166 2.06 -1.62 -11.85
CA ILE A 166 1.58 -1.01 -10.59
C ILE A 166 1.66 0.51 -10.68
N LEU A 167 2.83 1.05 -11.06
CA LEU A 167 3.03 2.49 -11.17
C LEU A 167 2.15 3.14 -12.25
N SER A 168 1.94 2.46 -13.38
CA SER A 168 1.03 2.92 -14.44
C SER A 168 -0.41 3.02 -13.96
N VAL A 169 -0.87 2.04 -13.17
CA VAL A 169 -2.20 2.09 -12.57
C VAL A 169 -2.29 3.24 -11.56
N MET A 170 -1.27 3.44 -10.72
CA MET A 170 -1.22 4.56 -9.78
C MET A 170 -1.25 5.91 -10.52
N LYS A 171 -0.45 6.08 -11.58
CA LYS A 171 -0.45 7.29 -12.44
C LYS A 171 -1.84 7.52 -13.06
N GLY A 172 -2.45 6.47 -13.64
CA GLY A 172 -3.80 6.54 -14.20
C GLY A 172 -4.83 6.98 -13.16
N ARG A 173 -4.70 6.51 -11.90
CA ARG A 173 -5.55 6.98 -10.80
C ARG A 173 -5.32 8.45 -10.47
N LEU A 174 -4.06 8.89 -10.38
CA LEU A 174 -3.71 10.28 -10.09
C LEU A 174 -4.35 11.24 -11.11
N LEU A 175 -4.30 10.89 -12.39
CA LEU A 175 -4.91 11.67 -13.48
C LEU A 175 -6.45 11.77 -13.40
N THR A 176 -7.10 10.84 -12.70
CA THR A 176 -8.56 10.87 -12.48
C THR A 176 -9.02 11.67 -11.27
N ILE A 177 -8.08 12.16 -10.47
CA ILE A 177 -8.40 13.07 -9.36
C ILE A 177 -8.52 14.48 -9.92
N SER A 178 -9.69 15.09 -9.80
CA SER A 178 -9.90 16.48 -10.19
C SER A 178 -9.03 17.40 -9.33
N SER A 179 -8.17 18.19 -9.97
CA SER A 179 -7.43 19.25 -9.29
C SER A 179 -8.34 20.47 -9.11
N GLU A 180 -9.11 20.50 -8.05
CA GLU A 180 -9.77 21.72 -7.60
C GLU A 180 -8.73 22.55 -6.84
N LYS A 181 -8.00 23.40 -7.56
CA LYS A 181 -7.03 24.30 -6.96
C LYS A 181 -7.68 25.08 -5.80
N GLY A 182 -7.19 24.87 -4.60
CA GLY A 182 -7.39 25.77 -3.47
C GLY A 182 -8.44 25.41 -2.43
N ARG A 183 -9.11 24.22 -2.46
CA ARG A 183 -10.18 23.93 -1.48
C ARG A 183 -10.12 22.61 -0.72
N SER A 184 -9.47 21.56 -1.22
CA SER A 184 -9.33 20.31 -0.45
C SER A 184 -8.29 19.39 -1.08
N HIS A 185 -7.47 18.77 -0.23
CA HIS A 185 -6.57 17.71 -0.65
C HIS A 185 -7.36 16.44 -1.02
N SER A 186 -6.83 15.68 -1.98
CA SER A 186 -7.47 14.45 -2.44
C SER A 186 -6.48 13.27 -2.42
N LEU A 187 -6.92 12.13 -1.91
CA LEU A 187 -6.10 10.94 -1.76
C LEU A 187 -6.86 9.70 -2.24
N ASP A 188 -6.26 8.94 -3.17
CA ASP A 188 -6.69 7.59 -3.44
C ASP A 188 -5.92 6.62 -2.52
N LEU A 189 -6.64 5.87 -1.71
CA LEU A 189 -6.11 4.78 -0.91
C LEU A 189 -6.07 3.52 -1.77
N CYS A 190 -4.89 2.96 -2.00
CA CYS A 190 -4.66 1.72 -2.75
C CYS A 190 -4.09 0.67 -1.81
N VAL A 191 -4.96 -0.13 -1.19
CA VAL A 191 -4.56 -1.11 -0.17
C VAL A 191 -4.11 -2.42 -0.81
N SER A 192 -2.90 -2.83 -0.49
CA SER A 192 -2.18 -3.95 -1.05
C SER A 192 -1.49 -4.79 0.05
N HIS A 193 -0.39 -5.44 -0.29
CA HIS A 193 0.37 -6.39 0.53
C HIS A 193 1.83 -5.94 0.70
N ASP A 194 2.50 -6.48 1.70
CA ASP A 194 3.92 -6.24 1.97
C ASP A 194 4.82 -6.56 0.77
N MET A 195 4.63 -7.72 0.14
CA MET A 195 5.41 -8.12 -1.06
C MET A 195 5.34 -7.05 -2.17
N THR A 196 4.17 -6.48 -2.41
CA THR A 196 3.97 -5.42 -3.42
C THR A 196 4.76 -4.16 -3.06
N LEU A 197 4.72 -3.75 -1.79
CA LEU A 197 5.45 -2.56 -1.33
C LEU A 197 6.96 -2.81 -1.34
N TYR A 198 7.44 -3.97 -0.89
CA TYR A 198 8.86 -4.35 -0.99
C TYR A 198 9.34 -4.29 -2.43
N LEU A 199 8.58 -4.91 -3.35
CA LEU A 199 8.92 -4.93 -4.76
C LEU A 199 9.05 -3.51 -5.32
N VAL A 200 8.02 -2.67 -5.17
CA VAL A 200 8.02 -1.30 -5.72
C VAL A 200 9.16 -0.50 -5.12
N ARG A 201 9.29 -0.49 -3.79
CA ARG A 201 10.27 0.28 -3.04
C ARG A 201 11.72 -0.01 -3.47
N GLN A 202 12.04 -1.29 -3.64
CA GLN A 202 13.38 -1.71 -4.04
C GLN A 202 13.63 -1.47 -5.53
N ALA A 203 12.65 -1.75 -6.39
CA ALA A 203 12.80 -1.62 -7.83
C ALA A 203 13.06 -0.19 -8.28
N ILE A 204 12.41 0.80 -7.64
CA ILE A 204 12.59 2.23 -7.97
C ILE A 204 13.77 2.87 -7.23
N GLY A 205 14.52 2.11 -6.41
CA GLY A 205 15.65 2.62 -5.65
C GLY A 205 15.26 3.56 -4.49
N LEU A 206 14.00 3.54 -4.07
CA LEU A 206 13.51 4.36 -2.96
C LEU A 206 14.18 3.94 -1.64
N GLU A 207 14.37 2.63 -1.45
CA GLU A 207 15.09 2.04 -0.34
C GLU A 207 16.18 1.10 -0.89
N THR A 208 17.40 1.27 -0.42
CA THR A 208 18.56 0.51 -0.90
C THR A 208 18.85 -0.74 -0.07
N THR A 209 18.23 -0.86 1.10
CA THR A 209 18.43 -1.98 2.03
C THR A 209 17.10 -2.60 2.42
N PHE A 210 17.11 -3.89 2.76
CA PHE A 210 15.96 -4.59 3.32
C PHE A 210 15.88 -4.49 4.86
N GLU A 211 16.74 -3.68 5.48
CA GLU A 211 16.77 -3.50 6.94
C GLU A 211 15.50 -2.85 7.50
N GLN A 212 14.76 -2.15 6.64
CA GLN A 212 13.53 -1.47 7.04
C GLN A 212 12.33 -2.32 6.62
N PRO A 213 11.63 -2.94 7.57
CA PRO A 213 10.47 -3.78 7.27
C PRO A 213 9.34 -2.94 6.68
N VAL A 214 8.48 -3.60 5.89
CA VAL A 214 7.17 -3.06 5.53
C VAL A 214 6.18 -3.47 6.61
N ASN A 215 5.87 -2.56 7.52
CA ASN A 215 4.92 -2.80 8.60
C ASN A 215 3.47 -2.68 8.12
N TYR A 216 2.51 -3.08 8.96
CA TYR A 216 1.09 -2.81 8.71
C TYR A 216 0.84 -1.31 8.58
N LEU A 217 0.01 -0.92 7.62
CA LEU A 217 -0.35 0.47 7.30
C LEU A 217 0.82 1.34 6.81
N ASP A 218 2.00 0.76 6.55
CA ASP A 218 3.06 1.47 5.83
C ASP A 218 2.62 1.73 4.38
N GLY A 219 3.04 2.86 3.83
CA GLY A 219 2.64 3.28 2.50
C GLY A 219 3.71 4.04 1.72
N LEU A 220 3.53 4.03 0.40
CA LEU A 220 4.28 4.79 -0.58
C LEU A 220 3.32 5.80 -1.22
N LEU A 221 3.64 7.08 -1.16
CA LEU A 221 2.82 8.16 -1.70
C LEU A 221 3.36 8.58 -3.06
N MET A 222 2.55 8.40 -4.11
CA MET A 222 2.80 8.96 -5.44
C MET A 222 2.07 10.30 -5.57
N PHE A 223 2.76 11.30 -6.10
CA PHE A 223 2.25 12.65 -6.34
C PHE A 223 3.02 13.31 -7.49
N GLU A 224 2.52 14.42 -7.98
CA GLU A 224 3.16 15.23 -9.01
C GLU A 224 3.65 16.54 -8.40
N THR A 225 4.88 16.91 -8.68
CA THR A 225 5.46 18.20 -8.33
C THR A 225 6.44 18.65 -9.43
N ASP A 226 6.42 19.93 -9.78
CA ASP A 226 7.26 20.52 -10.82
C ASP A 226 7.22 19.79 -12.19
N GLY A 227 6.07 19.16 -12.49
CA GLY A 227 5.86 18.39 -13.73
C GLY A 227 6.48 16.99 -13.71
N GLU A 228 7.03 16.54 -12.59
CA GLU A 228 7.59 15.20 -12.39
C GLU A 228 6.69 14.34 -11.50
N LEU A 229 6.58 13.08 -11.87
CA LEU A 229 5.88 12.09 -11.05
C LEU A 229 6.85 11.49 -10.02
N ARG A 230 6.55 11.64 -8.76
CA ARG A 230 7.41 11.21 -7.66
C ARG A 230 6.72 10.24 -6.73
N VAL A 231 7.52 9.35 -6.12
CA VAL A 231 7.10 8.46 -5.04
C VAL A 231 7.95 8.73 -3.82
N SER A 232 7.31 8.87 -2.65
CA SER A 232 8.02 9.00 -1.38
C SER A 232 7.60 7.91 -0.39
N SER A 233 8.53 7.56 0.51
CA SER A 233 8.27 6.71 1.68
C SER A 233 8.29 7.54 2.96
N HIS A 234 7.74 6.98 4.04
CA HIS A 234 7.83 7.60 5.36
C HIS A 234 9.24 7.63 5.95
N TYR A 235 10.21 6.96 5.34
CA TYR A 235 11.63 7.09 5.67
C TYR A 235 12.28 8.36 5.10
N GLY A 236 11.48 9.26 4.54
CA GLY A 236 11.91 10.58 4.06
C GLY A 236 12.55 10.60 2.67
N LYS A 237 12.68 9.45 2.02
CA LYS A 237 13.21 9.38 0.65
C LYS A 237 12.13 9.65 -0.39
N GLU A 238 12.57 10.14 -1.54
CA GLU A 238 11.74 10.49 -2.68
C GLU A 238 12.49 10.21 -3.98
N VAL A 239 11.80 9.62 -4.96
CA VAL A 239 12.36 9.23 -6.25
C VAL A 239 11.40 9.63 -7.37
N CYS A 240 11.94 10.19 -8.49
CA CYS A 240 11.19 10.35 -9.73
C CYS A 240 10.97 8.98 -10.39
N VAL A 241 9.74 8.74 -10.87
CA VAL A 241 9.33 7.42 -11.41
C VAL A 241 8.89 7.47 -12.87
N ASP A 242 9.08 8.58 -13.57
CA ASP A 242 8.67 8.71 -14.98
C ASP A 242 9.30 7.65 -15.88
N ASP A 243 10.58 7.32 -15.69
CA ASP A 243 11.30 6.30 -16.47
C ASP A 243 10.77 4.87 -16.24
N PHE A 244 10.10 4.60 -15.13
CA PHE A 244 9.53 3.30 -14.83
C PHE A 244 8.17 3.07 -15.48
N ILE A 245 7.51 4.12 -15.92
CA ILE A 245 6.15 4.08 -16.45
C ILE A 245 6.14 4.13 -17.97
N ASN A 246 7.15 4.77 -18.58
CA ASN A 246 7.23 5.00 -20.01
C ASN A 246 7.99 3.87 -20.76
N THR A 247 8.32 2.78 -20.10
CA THR A 247 8.95 1.56 -20.66
C THR A 247 7.94 0.44 -20.81
#